data_370afc9e5d38fc1d5eb6c8b809208cfa
#
_entry.id   370afc9e5d38fc1d5eb6c8b809208cfa
#
_cell.length_a   1.000
_cell.length_b   1.000
_cell.length_c   1.000
_cell.angle_alpha   90.00
_cell.angle_beta   90.00
_cell.angle_gamma   90.00
#
_symmetry.space_group_name_H-M   'P 1'
#
loop_
_entity.id
_entity.type
_entity.pdbx_description
1 polymer ?
#
loop_
_entity_poly.entity_id
_entity_poly.type
_entity_poly.pdbx_seq_one_letter_code
_entity_poly.pdbx_strand_id
1 'polypeptide(L)'
;MDQNLFLTKFQFTPQRLMWVGLFMVYLLGLFSPLIENDSAQFAVMAMRMAQENDYLHLIKGFEPYLDKPHMHFWLSALSFELFGFHHWAYRLPSLLMLIVATVSIYRWSNLFYNTQISQWVAFLFASAQTIILSGIDVRTDAVLVGFVSLALYQFSSFIETEKKSALILGSVAAAFAFSTKGQIALLVIGIAILVHLSLRKKWKLLVSHHFLLALFVFSLCISPMLYAYYIQFDQHPELIIRGQGERTGLKFIFWEQSMERLSGEGLGKNSSNYFFFVHSFLWEFLPWTVLFIGGLILTIKRNQQKLSVMEVFPYLVLLIVFPLISMAQFKLPHYLNVLMPLFALATAKFIAYCFHLKKTPKSVKLIQLLILLLYFTLGMFLFFGIFEERVNSFLFVLLLAVSIWSLRAVIHLKFHSFERLLMFNAIGLIFINLILNTSFYPKLAEFQAGYTTAKELKASPYAKSPIYKLTAKHSWALDFYHQRSLKLLKAADLDLFEGLLYVSQEEFDAIKASGKTYDLISKKTQFSVSRLNLKFLNPKTREQVTSYRYLLQLTPSETR
;
A
#
# COMPACT_ATOMS: atom_id res chain seq x y z
N MET A 1 -19.65 41.69 -28.80
CA MET A 1 -18.74 40.51 -28.75
C MET A 1 -18.14 40.46 -27.38
N ASP A 2 -18.74 39.63 -26.49
CA ASP A 2 -18.50 39.64 -25.04
C ASP A 2 -17.14 39.01 -24.67
N GLN A 3 -16.26 39.84 -24.10
CA GLN A 3 -14.97 39.42 -23.52
C GLN A 3 -15.12 38.80 -22.13
N ASN A 4 -16.32 38.34 -21.74
CA ASN A 4 -16.60 37.80 -20.40
C ASN A 4 -16.60 36.27 -20.27
N LEU A 5 -16.06 35.53 -21.27
CA LEU A 5 -16.18 34.06 -21.30
C LEU A 5 -15.00 33.30 -20.65
N PHE A 6 -14.00 33.95 -20.05
CA PHE A 6 -12.79 33.29 -19.53
C PHE A 6 -12.49 33.45 -18.05
N LEU A 7 -13.38 34.06 -17.27
CA LEU A 7 -13.25 34.11 -15.81
C LEU A 7 -14.47 33.48 -15.13
N THR A 8 -14.72 32.20 -15.36
CA THR A 8 -15.46 31.42 -14.37
C THR A 8 -14.66 31.48 -13.09
N LYS A 9 -15.12 32.31 -12.13
CA LYS A 9 -14.56 32.41 -10.78
C LYS A 9 -14.36 30.98 -10.26
N PHE A 10 -13.12 30.59 -10.04
CA PHE A 10 -12.74 29.35 -9.39
C PHE A 10 -13.25 29.41 -7.96
N GLN A 11 -14.51 29.06 -7.74
CA GLN A 11 -15.09 29.04 -6.40
C GLN A 11 -14.45 27.87 -5.66
N PHE A 12 -13.53 28.17 -4.75
CA PHE A 12 -12.99 27.21 -3.80
C PHE A 12 -14.11 26.72 -2.88
N THR A 13 -14.76 25.62 -3.27
CA THR A 13 -15.67 24.95 -2.36
C THR A 13 -14.87 24.20 -1.31
N PRO A 14 -15.33 24.06 -0.06
CA PRO A 14 -14.64 23.30 0.98
C PRO A 14 -14.34 21.86 0.60
N GLN A 15 -15.19 21.23 -0.21
CA GLN A 15 -14.92 19.89 -0.75
C GLN A 15 -13.69 19.88 -1.66
N ARG A 16 -13.47 20.90 -2.48
CA ARG A 16 -12.25 21.02 -3.30
C ARG A 16 -11.01 21.20 -2.42
N LEU A 17 -11.10 21.96 -1.35
CA LEU A 17 -10.01 22.12 -0.39
C LEU A 17 -9.62 20.80 0.29
N MET A 18 -10.58 19.96 0.61
CA MET A 18 -10.30 18.62 1.15
C MET A 18 -9.55 17.73 0.14
N TRP A 19 -9.93 17.77 -1.15
CA TRP A 19 -9.18 17.07 -2.19
C TRP A 19 -7.77 17.60 -2.37
N VAL A 20 -7.59 18.91 -2.30
CA VAL A 20 -6.24 19.54 -2.31
C VAL A 20 -5.43 19.09 -1.10
N GLY A 21 -6.02 19.11 0.09
CA GLY A 21 -5.35 18.63 1.31
C GLY A 21 -4.96 17.14 1.22
N LEU A 22 -5.86 16.30 0.73
CA LEU A 22 -5.57 14.88 0.51
C LEU A 22 -4.49 14.68 -0.57
N PHE A 23 -4.52 15.45 -1.65
CA PHE A 23 -3.46 15.45 -2.66
C PHE A 23 -2.11 15.81 -2.05
N MET A 24 -2.05 16.81 -1.15
CA MET A 24 -0.81 17.16 -0.43
C MET A 24 -0.32 16.03 0.47
N VAL A 25 -1.22 15.27 1.11
CA VAL A 25 -0.83 14.06 1.87
C VAL A 25 -0.11 13.07 0.97
N TYR A 26 -0.66 12.74 -0.18
CA TYR A 26 -0.03 11.82 -1.13
C TYR A 26 1.25 12.38 -1.74
N LEU A 27 1.25 13.65 -2.13
CA LEU A 27 2.43 14.31 -2.72
C LEU A 27 3.62 14.30 -1.75
N LEU A 28 3.41 14.70 -0.49
CA LEU A 28 4.46 14.69 0.52
C LEU A 28 4.87 13.26 0.91
N GLY A 29 3.92 12.32 0.88
CA GLY A 29 4.18 10.90 1.10
C GLY A 29 5.14 10.29 0.06
N LEU A 30 5.15 10.78 -1.20
CA LEU A 30 6.10 10.35 -2.22
C LEU A 30 7.56 10.52 -1.79
N PHE A 31 7.85 11.60 -1.05
CA PHE A 31 9.21 11.97 -0.65
C PHE A 31 9.65 11.36 0.69
N SER A 32 8.80 10.58 1.35
CA SER A 32 9.19 9.82 2.54
C SER A 32 10.24 8.76 2.19
N PRO A 33 11.25 8.50 3.03
CA PRO A 33 12.19 7.40 2.79
C PRO A 33 11.50 6.05 2.67
N LEU A 34 12.10 5.10 1.93
CA LEU A 34 11.58 3.74 1.83
C LEU A 34 11.72 3.02 3.17
N ILE A 35 10.66 2.32 3.57
CA ILE A 35 10.59 1.58 4.81
C ILE A 35 11.02 0.13 4.54
N GLU A 36 11.98 -0.39 5.31
CA GLU A 36 12.22 -1.82 5.34
C GLU A 36 11.03 -2.54 6.03
N ASN A 37 10.54 -3.70 5.58
CA ASN A 37 11.23 -4.64 4.75
C ASN A 37 10.74 -4.64 3.28
N ASP A 38 9.44 -4.91 3.03
CA ASP A 38 8.90 -5.25 1.70
C ASP A 38 9.00 -4.10 0.69
N SER A 39 8.75 -2.85 1.13
CA SER A 39 8.78 -1.69 0.24
C SER A 39 10.16 -1.46 -0.35
N ALA A 40 11.20 -1.47 0.49
CA ALA A 40 12.58 -1.33 0.02
C ALA A 40 13.02 -2.56 -0.80
N GLN A 41 12.64 -3.79 -0.40
CA GLN A 41 12.92 -5.01 -1.15
C GLN A 41 12.36 -4.96 -2.57
N PHE A 42 11.09 -4.59 -2.73
CA PHE A 42 10.46 -4.55 -4.04
C PHE A 42 11.03 -3.41 -4.91
N ALA A 43 11.42 -2.29 -4.29
CA ALA A 43 12.12 -1.23 -4.99
C ALA A 43 13.48 -1.71 -5.55
N VAL A 44 14.26 -2.47 -4.76
CA VAL A 44 15.53 -3.06 -5.21
C VAL A 44 15.32 -4.05 -6.35
N MET A 45 14.30 -4.90 -6.28
CA MET A 45 14.00 -5.87 -7.34
C MET A 45 13.63 -5.15 -8.65
N ALA A 46 12.81 -4.11 -8.59
CA ALA A 46 12.45 -3.30 -9.76
C ALA A 46 13.66 -2.47 -10.28
N MET A 47 14.51 -1.96 -9.39
CA MET A 47 15.74 -1.26 -9.74
C MET A 47 16.71 -2.17 -10.51
N ARG A 48 16.90 -3.41 -10.02
CA ARG A 48 17.72 -4.41 -10.70
C ARG A 48 17.18 -4.71 -12.11
N MET A 49 15.86 -4.93 -12.22
CA MET A 49 15.19 -5.18 -13.50
C MET A 49 15.52 -4.09 -14.53
N ALA A 50 15.48 -2.81 -14.14
CA ALA A 50 15.83 -1.69 -15.00
C ALA A 50 17.36 -1.59 -15.25
N GLN A 51 18.20 -1.84 -14.24
CA GLN A 51 19.66 -1.78 -14.39
C GLN A 51 20.22 -2.85 -15.33
N GLU A 52 19.64 -4.07 -15.29
CA GLU A 52 20.10 -5.22 -16.07
C GLU A 52 19.31 -5.39 -17.37
N ASN A 53 18.28 -4.58 -17.64
CA ASN A 53 17.33 -4.73 -18.75
C ASN A 53 16.69 -6.13 -18.79
N ASP A 54 16.50 -6.74 -17.61
CA ASP A 54 15.94 -8.07 -17.46
C ASP A 54 14.54 -8.00 -16.87
N TYR A 55 13.53 -7.98 -17.74
CA TYR A 55 12.11 -7.87 -17.37
C TYR A 55 11.42 -9.23 -17.16
N LEU A 56 12.11 -10.33 -17.47
CA LEU A 56 11.54 -11.68 -17.36
C LEU A 56 11.83 -12.32 -16.01
N HIS A 57 12.97 -12.01 -15.38
CA HIS A 57 13.39 -12.66 -14.14
C HIS A 57 13.18 -11.76 -12.93
N LEU A 58 12.41 -12.26 -11.98
CA LEU A 58 12.27 -11.65 -10.65
C LEU A 58 13.33 -12.24 -9.72
N ILE A 59 14.25 -11.40 -9.28
CA ILE A 59 15.36 -11.81 -8.40
C ILE A 59 15.33 -10.98 -7.13
N LYS A 60 15.40 -11.67 -5.99
CA LYS A 60 15.50 -11.08 -4.66
C LYS A 60 16.90 -11.27 -4.11
N GLY A 61 17.70 -10.24 -4.10
CA GLY A 61 19.13 -10.36 -3.83
C GLY A 61 19.81 -11.18 -4.94
N PHE A 62 20.12 -12.43 -4.67
CA PHE A 62 20.73 -13.36 -5.64
C PHE A 62 19.85 -14.59 -5.93
N GLU A 63 18.63 -14.64 -5.37
CA GLU A 63 17.75 -15.80 -5.48
C GLU A 63 16.52 -15.50 -6.35
N PRO A 64 16.06 -16.47 -7.16
CA PRO A 64 14.81 -16.37 -7.89
C PRO A 64 13.63 -16.09 -6.94
N TYR A 65 12.72 -15.18 -7.32
CA TYR A 65 11.61 -14.76 -6.49
C TYR A 65 10.26 -15.16 -7.09
N LEU A 66 9.63 -16.15 -6.47
CA LEU A 66 8.39 -16.75 -6.95
C LEU A 66 7.10 -16.08 -6.42
N ASP A 67 7.16 -15.38 -5.27
CA ASP A 67 5.98 -15.03 -4.47
C ASP A 67 5.00 -14.04 -5.08
N LYS A 68 5.47 -13.13 -5.92
CA LYS A 68 4.65 -12.07 -6.50
C LYS A 68 4.82 -11.99 -7.99
N PRO A 69 3.72 -11.81 -8.74
CA PRO A 69 3.78 -11.62 -10.18
C PRO A 69 4.40 -10.27 -10.59
N HIS A 70 4.68 -10.11 -11.87
CA HIS A 70 5.55 -9.10 -12.46
C HIS A 70 4.97 -7.68 -12.53
N MET A 71 3.64 -7.50 -12.61
CA MET A 71 3.03 -6.22 -12.99
C MET A 71 3.49 -5.03 -12.15
N HIS A 72 3.58 -5.19 -10.83
CA HIS A 72 4.08 -4.13 -9.94
C HIS A 72 5.53 -3.76 -10.24
N PHE A 73 6.38 -4.76 -10.48
CA PHE A 73 7.80 -4.59 -10.76
C PHE A 73 8.02 -3.96 -12.15
N TRP A 74 7.28 -4.38 -13.16
CA TRP A 74 7.32 -3.78 -14.49
C TRP A 74 6.95 -2.29 -14.47
N LEU A 75 5.88 -1.93 -13.78
CA LEU A 75 5.47 -0.52 -13.65
C LEU A 75 6.52 0.30 -12.89
N SER A 76 7.13 -0.27 -11.86
CA SER A 76 8.16 0.39 -11.06
C SER A 76 9.48 0.51 -11.84
N ALA A 77 9.89 -0.51 -12.60
CA ALA A 77 11.05 -0.49 -13.45
C ALA A 77 10.91 0.54 -14.58
N LEU A 78 9.75 0.58 -15.25
CA LEU A 78 9.45 1.61 -16.25
C LEU A 78 9.55 3.03 -15.65
N SER A 79 9.04 3.22 -14.44
CA SER A 79 9.16 4.50 -13.74
C SER A 79 10.61 4.86 -13.43
N PHE A 80 11.45 3.89 -13.10
CA PHE A 80 12.88 4.10 -12.88
C PHE A 80 13.64 4.44 -14.17
N GLU A 81 13.28 3.85 -15.29
CA GLU A 81 13.87 4.21 -16.59
C GLU A 81 13.55 5.65 -16.99
N LEU A 82 12.32 6.09 -16.73
CA LEU A 82 11.87 7.44 -17.09
C LEU A 82 12.41 8.52 -16.16
N PHE A 83 12.56 8.23 -14.87
CA PHE A 83 12.79 9.23 -13.83
C PHE A 83 14.04 8.97 -12.98
N GLY A 84 14.76 7.86 -13.21
CA GLY A 84 15.93 7.46 -12.41
C GLY A 84 15.55 6.77 -11.09
N PHE A 85 16.57 6.24 -10.40
CA PHE A 85 16.42 5.44 -9.17
C PHE A 85 16.19 6.30 -7.94
N HIS A 86 14.99 6.86 -7.86
CA HIS A 86 14.51 7.69 -6.76
C HIS A 86 13.34 7.01 -6.02
N HIS A 87 13.27 7.14 -4.71
CA HIS A 87 12.17 6.57 -3.92
C HIS A 87 10.79 7.13 -4.32
N TRP A 88 10.72 8.37 -4.78
CA TRP A 88 9.47 8.93 -5.31
C TRP A 88 9.09 8.30 -6.68
N ALA A 89 10.08 8.00 -7.53
CA ALA A 89 9.84 7.35 -8.81
C ALA A 89 9.30 5.91 -8.61
N TYR A 90 9.81 5.20 -7.59
CA TYR A 90 9.25 3.90 -7.18
C TYR A 90 7.77 3.98 -6.77
N ARG A 91 7.37 5.05 -6.08
CA ARG A 91 5.99 5.23 -5.59
C ARG A 91 5.02 5.75 -6.65
N LEU A 92 5.51 6.41 -7.67
CA LEU A 92 4.69 7.08 -8.68
C LEU A 92 3.66 6.14 -9.35
N PRO A 93 4.01 4.92 -9.83
CA PRO A 93 3.02 4.00 -10.41
C PRO A 93 1.90 3.64 -9.42
N SER A 94 2.23 3.43 -8.16
CA SER A 94 1.25 3.15 -7.11
C SER A 94 0.30 4.32 -6.88
N LEU A 95 0.80 5.54 -6.84
CA LEU A 95 -0.04 6.75 -6.74
C LEU A 95 -0.97 6.90 -7.94
N LEU A 96 -0.46 6.69 -9.17
CA LEU A 96 -1.29 6.73 -10.38
C LEU A 96 -2.40 5.67 -10.33
N MET A 97 -2.11 4.48 -9.86
CA MET A 97 -3.11 3.42 -9.72
C MET A 97 -4.15 3.70 -8.62
N LEU A 98 -3.78 4.40 -7.53
CA LEU A 98 -4.76 4.90 -6.55
C LEU A 98 -5.67 6.00 -7.12
N ILE A 99 -5.16 6.83 -8.03
CA ILE A 99 -6.00 7.78 -8.78
C ILE A 99 -6.98 7.02 -9.69
N VAL A 100 -6.51 6.01 -10.43
CA VAL A 100 -7.37 5.13 -11.25
C VAL A 100 -8.44 4.48 -10.39
N ALA A 101 -8.09 3.95 -9.21
CA ALA A 101 -9.05 3.38 -8.27
C ALA A 101 -10.11 4.39 -7.84
N THR A 102 -9.68 5.58 -7.43
CA THR A 102 -10.56 6.66 -6.96
C THR A 102 -11.57 7.09 -8.03
N VAL A 103 -11.10 7.30 -9.27
CA VAL A 103 -11.95 7.63 -10.42
C VAL A 103 -12.90 6.46 -10.75
N SER A 104 -12.40 5.24 -10.70
CA SER A 104 -13.22 4.04 -10.96
C SER A 104 -14.33 3.90 -9.92
N ILE A 105 -14.04 4.11 -8.64
CA ILE A 105 -15.02 4.04 -7.55
C ILE A 105 -16.05 5.17 -7.67
N TYR A 106 -15.61 6.38 -7.99
CA TYR A 106 -16.54 7.48 -8.29
C TYR A 106 -17.52 7.09 -9.40
N ARG A 107 -17.02 6.61 -10.54
CA ARG A 107 -17.85 6.21 -11.69
C ARG A 107 -18.72 4.99 -11.36
N TRP A 108 -18.18 4.03 -10.60
CA TRP A 108 -18.92 2.85 -10.17
C TRP A 108 -20.09 3.22 -9.25
N SER A 109 -19.82 4.04 -8.23
CA SER A 109 -20.86 4.56 -7.35
C SER A 109 -21.94 5.35 -8.13
N ASN A 110 -21.53 6.10 -9.16
CA ASN A 110 -22.44 6.92 -9.97
C ASN A 110 -23.37 6.10 -10.89
N LEU A 111 -23.14 4.77 -11.02
CA LEU A 111 -24.14 3.88 -11.66
C LEU A 111 -25.39 3.69 -10.79
N PHE A 112 -25.30 3.90 -9.48
CA PHE A 112 -26.35 3.55 -8.51
C PHE A 112 -26.80 4.73 -7.65
N TYR A 113 -25.97 5.77 -7.52
CA TYR A 113 -26.20 6.94 -6.68
C TYR A 113 -25.97 8.24 -7.48
N ASN A 114 -26.41 9.35 -6.92
CA ASN A 114 -26.14 10.67 -7.51
C ASN A 114 -24.68 11.10 -7.35
N THR A 115 -24.31 12.13 -8.10
CA THR A 115 -22.95 12.69 -8.15
C THR A 115 -22.42 13.10 -6.77
N GLN A 116 -23.26 13.72 -5.91
CA GLN A 116 -22.83 14.18 -4.58
C GLN A 116 -22.43 13.00 -3.68
N ILE A 117 -23.25 11.94 -3.63
CA ILE A 117 -22.94 10.73 -2.87
C ILE A 117 -21.70 10.06 -3.43
N SER A 118 -21.58 9.95 -4.76
CA SER A 118 -20.46 9.31 -5.43
C SER A 118 -19.12 10.05 -5.20
N GLN A 119 -19.14 11.37 -5.12
CA GLN A 119 -17.97 12.17 -4.74
C GLN A 119 -17.51 11.86 -3.30
N TRP A 120 -18.44 11.74 -2.36
CA TRP A 120 -18.11 11.34 -0.99
C TRP A 120 -17.57 9.90 -0.93
N VAL A 121 -18.20 8.94 -1.61
CA VAL A 121 -17.71 7.55 -1.65
C VAL A 121 -16.27 7.49 -2.17
N ALA A 122 -15.97 8.20 -3.25
CA ALA A 122 -14.60 8.27 -3.78
C ALA A 122 -13.62 8.93 -2.79
N PHE A 123 -14.05 9.99 -2.11
CA PHE A 123 -13.23 10.64 -1.09
C PHE A 123 -12.97 9.73 0.11
N LEU A 124 -14.00 9.03 0.60
CA LEU A 124 -13.87 8.08 1.70
C LEU A 124 -12.89 6.95 1.36
N PHE A 125 -12.95 6.44 0.13
CA PHE A 125 -11.97 5.45 -0.34
C PHE A 125 -10.56 6.03 -0.34
N ALA A 126 -10.35 7.14 -1.05
CA ALA A 126 -9.01 7.74 -1.22
C ALA A 126 -8.40 8.21 0.10
N SER A 127 -9.23 8.51 1.10
CA SER A 127 -8.81 8.97 2.41
C SER A 127 -8.85 7.89 3.50
N ALA A 128 -9.20 6.64 3.19
CA ALA A 128 -9.07 5.54 4.14
C ALA A 128 -7.60 5.33 4.55
N GLN A 129 -7.35 5.14 5.84
CA GLN A 129 -5.98 5.13 6.39
C GLN A 129 -5.08 4.10 5.69
N THR A 130 -5.59 2.90 5.41
CA THR A 130 -4.82 1.86 4.73
C THR A 130 -4.51 2.20 3.26
N ILE A 131 -5.39 2.96 2.58
CA ILE A 131 -5.17 3.40 1.20
C ILE A 131 -4.08 4.48 1.15
N ILE A 132 -4.09 5.43 2.09
CA ILE A 132 -2.99 6.40 2.24
C ILE A 132 -1.67 5.66 2.49
N LEU A 133 -1.65 4.72 3.44
CA LEU A 133 -0.46 3.93 3.75
C LEU A 133 0.05 3.14 2.55
N SER A 134 -0.83 2.60 1.71
CA SER A 134 -0.42 1.84 0.52
C SER A 134 0.28 2.71 -0.54
N GLY A 135 0.08 4.03 -0.50
CA GLY A 135 0.81 5.00 -1.33
C GLY A 135 2.17 5.43 -0.76
N ILE A 136 2.46 5.12 0.51
CA ILE A 136 3.68 5.50 1.22
C ILE A 136 4.59 4.28 1.45
N ASP A 137 4.08 3.26 2.14
CA ASP A 137 4.73 1.94 2.28
C ASP A 137 4.30 1.06 1.10
N VAL A 138 4.81 1.42 -0.08
CA VAL A 138 4.40 0.83 -1.35
C VAL A 138 4.84 -0.63 -1.43
N ARG A 139 3.82 -1.46 -1.62
CA ARG A 139 3.92 -2.89 -1.95
C ARG A 139 3.11 -3.12 -3.22
N THR A 140 2.69 -4.35 -3.49
CA THR A 140 1.83 -4.64 -4.65
C THR A 140 0.38 -4.13 -4.49
N ASP A 141 -0.03 -3.74 -3.27
CA ASP A 141 -1.44 -3.53 -2.93
C ASP A 141 -2.08 -2.33 -3.62
N ALA A 142 -1.38 -1.19 -3.72
CA ALA A 142 -1.91 -0.01 -4.40
C ALA A 142 -2.19 -0.28 -5.89
N VAL A 143 -1.27 -0.98 -6.56
CA VAL A 143 -1.42 -1.38 -7.96
C VAL A 143 -2.57 -2.37 -8.12
N LEU A 144 -2.66 -3.37 -7.23
CA LEU A 144 -3.77 -4.33 -7.20
C LEU A 144 -5.12 -3.63 -7.06
N VAL A 145 -5.25 -2.74 -6.07
CA VAL A 145 -6.51 -2.02 -5.79
C VAL A 145 -6.91 -1.15 -6.98
N GLY A 146 -5.94 -0.55 -7.67
CA GLY A 146 -6.18 0.21 -8.90
C GLY A 146 -6.86 -0.63 -9.97
N PHE A 147 -6.26 -1.77 -10.31
CA PHE A 147 -6.80 -2.67 -11.34
C PHE A 147 -8.09 -3.36 -10.90
N VAL A 148 -8.21 -3.79 -9.64
CA VAL A 148 -9.45 -4.39 -9.12
C VAL A 148 -10.60 -3.38 -9.16
N SER A 149 -10.39 -2.13 -8.72
CA SER A 149 -11.42 -1.08 -8.78
C SER A 149 -11.87 -0.80 -10.20
N LEU A 150 -10.92 -0.74 -11.14
CA LEU A 150 -11.21 -0.55 -12.55
C LEU A 150 -12.02 -1.73 -13.11
N ALA A 151 -11.61 -2.97 -12.80
CA ALA A 151 -12.33 -4.17 -13.24
C ALA A 151 -13.77 -4.21 -12.68
N LEU A 152 -13.94 -3.96 -11.38
CA LEU A 152 -15.27 -3.93 -10.73
C LEU A 152 -16.19 -2.88 -11.35
N TYR A 153 -15.68 -1.67 -11.59
CA TYR A 153 -16.43 -0.62 -12.29
C TYR A 153 -16.81 -1.04 -13.70
N GLN A 154 -15.85 -1.50 -14.49
CA GLN A 154 -16.06 -1.81 -15.90
C GLN A 154 -17.00 -3.00 -16.11
N PHE A 155 -16.84 -4.08 -15.34
CA PHE A 155 -17.77 -5.20 -15.41
C PHE A 155 -19.18 -4.83 -14.91
N SER A 156 -19.28 -4.02 -13.84
CA SER A 156 -20.59 -3.50 -13.42
C SER A 156 -21.23 -2.63 -14.52
N SER A 157 -20.45 -1.76 -15.14
CA SER A 157 -20.90 -0.93 -16.26
C SER A 157 -21.36 -1.79 -17.46
N PHE A 158 -20.61 -2.86 -17.78
CA PHE A 158 -21.01 -3.80 -18.82
C PHE A 158 -22.34 -4.51 -18.49
N ILE A 159 -22.50 -5.00 -17.26
CA ILE A 159 -23.75 -5.67 -16.85
C ILE A 159 -24.94 -4.71 -16.94
N GLU A 160 -24.76 -3.42 -16.63
CA GLU A 160 -25.82 -2.42 -16.70
C GLU A 160 -26.11 -1.94 -18.14
N THR A 161 -25.08 -1.77 -18.98
CA THR A 161 -25.18 -1.07 -20.28
C THR A 161 -24.90 -1.95 -21.50
N GLU A 162 -24.34 -3.13 -21.32
CA GLU A 162 -23.89 -4.09 -22.35
C GLU A 162 -22.87 -3.52 -23.36
N LYS A 163 -22.17 -2.44 -23.00
CA LYS A 163 -21.13 -1.81 -23.83
C LYS A 163 -19.88 -2.71 -23.90
N LYS A 164 -19.51 -3.17 -25.10
CA LYS A 164 -18.35 -4.04 -25.33
C LYS A 164 -17.02 -3.41 -24.85
N SER A 165 -16.86 -2.08 -24.95
CA SER A 165 -15.67 -1.39 -24.44
C SER A 165 -15.49 -1.57 -22.94
N ALA A 166 -16.58 -1.57 -22.17
CA ALA A 166 -16.52 -1.83 -20.73
C ALA A 166 -16.11 -3.28 -20.45
N LEU A 167 -16.60 -4.25 -21.21
CA LEU A 167 -16.19 -5.64 -21.09
C LEU A 167 -14.69 -5.81 -21.35
N ILE A 168 -14.17 -5.25 -22.46
CA ILE A 168 -12.76 -5.34 -22.83
C ILE A 168 -11.88 -4.68 -21.76
N LEU A 169 -12.19 -3.44 -21.34
CA LEU A 169 -11.42 -2.76 -20.29
C LEU A 169 -11.49 -3.48 -18.94
N GLY A 170 -12.63 -4.07 -18.60
CA GLY A 170 -12.78 -4.90 -17.41
C GLY A 170 -11.89 -6.14 -17.45
N SER A 171 -11.82 -6.82 -18.62
CA SER A 171 -10.98 -8.00 -18.80
C SER A 171 -9.49 -7.68 -18.77
N VAL A 172 -9.05 -6.58 -19.39
CA VAL A 172 -7.66 -6.08 -19.30
C VAL A 172 -7.31 -5.77 -17.84
N ALA A 173 -8.19 -5.04 -17.13
CA ALA A 173 -7.96 -4.69 -15.74
C ALA A 173 -7.90 -5.94 -14.83
N ALA A 174 -8.76 -6.95 -15.05
CA ALA A 174 -8.74 -8.21 -14.32
C ALA A 174 -7.45 -8.99 -14.59
N ALA A 175 -6.96 -9.02 -15.82
CA ALA A 175 -5.70 -9.66 -16.19
C ALA A 175 -4.50 -8.99 -15.50
N PHE A 176 -4.46 -7.66 -15.46
CA PHE A 176 -3.39 -6.92 -14.80
C PHE A 176 -3.49 -6.99 -13.26
N ALA A 177 -4.70 -7.08 -12.72
CA ALA A 177 -4.89 -7.38 -11.29
C ALA A 177 -4.35 -8.76 -10.93
N PHE A 178 -4.63 -9.79 -11.74
CA PHE A 178 -4.06 -11.13 -11.59
C PHE A 178 -2.53 -11.11 -11.70
N SER A 179 -1.99 -10.41 -12.70
CA SER A 179 -0.55 -10.22 -12.90
C SER A 179 0.14 -9.39 -11.81
N THR A 180 -0.64 -8.83 -10.86
CA THR A 180 -0.12 -8.10 -9.69
C THR A 180 -0.06 -8.97 -8.43
N LYS A 181 -1.08 -9.79 -8.15
CA LYS A 181 -1.17 -10.55 -6.89
C LYS A 181 -1.84 -11.92 -7.03
N GLY A 182 -2.04 -12.42 -8.25
CA GLY A 182 -2.58 -13.75 -8.50
C GLY A 182 -4.07 -13.88 -8.20
N GLN A 183 -4.49 -15.05 -7.72
CA GLN A 183 -5.88 -15.48 -7.63
C GLN A 183 -6.78 -14.64 -6.74
N ILE A 184 -6.25 -13.96 -5.72
CA ILE A 184 -7.06 -13.11 -4.84
C ILE A 184 -7.80 -12.01 -5.63
N ALA A 185 -7.19 -11.51 -6.70
CA ALA A 185 -7.83 -10.53 -7.58
C ALA A 185 -9.06 -11.12 -8.28
N LEU A 186 -8.91 -12.32 -8.85
CA LEU A 186 -10.01 -13.02 -9.55
C LEU A 186 -11.11 -13.46 -8.60
N LEU A 187 -10.76 -13.85 -7.37
CA LEU A 187 -11.75 -14.19 -6.35
C LEU A 187 -12.70 -13.00 -6.07
N VAL A 188 -12.13 -11.82 -5.83
CA VAL A 188 -12.93 -10.62 -5.53
C VAL A 188 -13.75 -10.19 -6.75
N ILE A 189 -13.13 -10.12 -7.92
CA ILE A 189 -13.79 -9.69 -9.16
C ILE A 189 -14.87 -10.72 -9.57
N GLY A 190 -14.55 -12.01 -9.54
CA GLY A 190 -15.47 -13.09 -9.93
C GLY A 190 -16.72 -13.15 -9.05
N ILE A 191 -16.54 -13.11 -7.72
CA ILE A 191 -17.68 -13.09 -6.78
C ILE A 191 -18.53 -11.83 -7.00
N ALA A 192 -17.91 -10.67 -7.23
CA ALA A 192 -18.65 -9.45 -7.50
C ALA A 192 -19.48 -9.55 -8.80
N ILE A 193 -18.91 -10.11 -9.88
CA ILE A 193 -19.63 -10.35 -11.13
C ILE A 193 -20.81 -11.29 -10.88
N LEU A 194 -20.59 -12.42 -10.21
CA LEU A 194 -21.65 -13.41 -9.93
C LEU A 194 -22.79 -12.82 -9.10
N VAL A 195 -22.47 -12.06 -8.05
CA VAL A 195 -23.48 -11.37 -7.23
C VAL A 195 -24.24 -10.34 -8.07
N HIS A 196 -23.55 -9.56 -8.91
CA HIS A 196 -24.21 -8.55 -9.76
C HIS A 196 -25.16 -9.19 -10.79
N LEU A 197 -24.70 -10.23 -11.47
CA LEU A 197 -25.52 -11.00 -12.41
C LEU A 197 -26.75 -11.63 -11.73
N SER A 198 -26.58 -12.14 -10.50
CA SER A 198 -27.70 -12.68 -9.69
C SER A 198 -28.74 -11.61 -9.40
N LEU A 199 -28.31 -10.45 -8.92
CA LEU A 199 -29.20 -9.33 -8.57
C LEU A 199 -29.95 -8.77 -9.78
N ARG A 200 -29.29 -8.76 -10.95
CA ARG A 200 -29.90 -8.32 -12.23
C ARG A 200 -30.56 -9.45 -13.02
N LYS A 201 -30.44 -10.71 -12.57
CA LYS A 201 -30.95 -11.91 -13.27
C LYS A 201 -30.41 -12.05 -14.71
N LYS A 202 -29.18 -11.57 -14.96
CA LYS A 202 -28.52 -11.55 -16.28
C LYS A 202 -27.56 -12.72 -16.50
N TRP A 203 -27.86 -13.92 -15.98
CA TRP A 203 -27.02 -15.11 -16.08
C TRP A 203 -26.66 -15.55 -17.49
N LYS A 204 -27.52 -15.22 -18.48
CA LYS A 204 -27.30 -15.51 -19.89
C LYS A 204 -26.00 -14.90 -20.43
N LEU A 205 -25.48 -13.86 -19.79
CA LEU A 205 -24.22 -13.23 -20.20
C LEU A 205 -23.03 -14.16 -20.01
N LEU A 206 -23.07 -15.12 -19.05
CA LEU A 206 -22.01 -16.11 -18.83
C LEU A 206 -21.91 -17.19 -19.92
N VAL A 207 -22.97 -17.43 -20.67
CA VAL A 207 -23.00 -18.40 -21.77
C VAL A 207 -23.05 -17.72 -23.14
N SER A 208 -22.75 -16.43 -23.19
CA SER A 208 -22.78 -15.62 -24.41
C SER A 208 -21.37 -15.47 -25.02
N HIS A 209 -21.31 -15.03 -26.28
CA HIS A 209 -20.05 -14.67 -26.94
C HIS A 209 -19.26 -13.57 -26.19
N HIS A 210 -19.92 -12.77 -25.36
CA HIS A 210 -19.28 -11.78 -24.51
C HIS A 210 -18.36 -12.43 -23.48
N PHE A 211 -18.75 -13.60 -22.93
CA PHE A 211 -17.88 -14.33 -21.99
C PHE A 211 -16.62 -14.86 -22.70
N LEU A 212 -16.78 -15.38 -23.93
CA LEU A 212 -15.64 -15.85 -24.73
C LEU A 212 -14.71 -14.67 -25.08
N LEU A 213 -15.25 -13.50 -25.43
CA LEU A 213 -14.45 -12.30 -25.67
C LEU A 213 -13.70 -11.86 -24.41
N ALA A 214 -14.38 -11.87 -23.26
CA ALA A 214 -13.75 -11.51 -21.98
C ALA A 214 -12.58 -12.47 -21.65
N LEU A 215 -12.80 -13.77 -21.82
CA LEU A 215 -11.79 -14.80 -21.58
C LEU A 215 -10.60 -14.65 -22.55
N PHE A 216 -10.87 -14.41 -23.83
CA PHE A 216 -9.83 -14.20 -24.84
C PHE A 216 -8.95 -12.99 -24.49
N VAL A 217 -9.57 -11.82 -24.19
CA VAL A 217 -8.83 -10.61 -23.82
C VAL A 217 -8.04 -10.81 -22.53
N PHE A 218 -8.64 -11.45 -21.53
CA PHE A 218 -7.96 -11.79 -20.28
C PHE A 218 -6.73 -12.67 -20.53
N SER A 219 -6.89 -13.79 -21.28
CA SER A 219 -5.80 -14.73 -21.59
C SER A 219 -4.66 -14.06 -22.36
N LEU A 220 -4.99 -13.21 -23.34
CA LEU A 220 -4.00 -12.44 -24.08
C LEU A 220 -3.20 -11.50 -23.16
N CYS A 221 -3.86 -10.81 -22.24
CA CYS A 221 -3.22 -9.84 -21.36
C CYS A 221 -2.40 -10.46 -20.23
N ILE A 222 -2.70 -11.70 -19.78
CA ILE A 222 -1.85 -12.39 -18.78
C ILE A 222 -0.67 -13.12 -19.41
N SER A 223 -0.69 -13.39 -20.72
CA SER A 223 0.31 -14.24 -21.39
C SER A 223 1.76 -13.74 -21.21
N PRO A 224 2.09 -12.43 -21.20
CA PRO A 224 3.47 -12.01 -20.95
C PRO A 224 3.98 -12.40 -19.56
N MET A 225 3.12 -12.29 -18.54
CA MET A 225 3.48 -12.68 -17.18
C MET A 225 3.62 -14.21 -17.06
N LEU A 226 2.73 -14.98 -17.69
CA LEU A 226 2.84 -16.44 -17.72
C LEU A 226 4.11 -16.90 -18.45
N TYR A 227 4.46 -16.21 -19.54
CA TYR A 227 5.71 -16.47 -20.26
C TYR A 227 6.93 -16.22 -19.38
N ALA A 228 6.95 -15.12 -18.61
CA ALA A 228 8.04 -14.84 -17.69
C ALA A 228 8.17 -15.92 -16.59
N TYR A 229 7.05 -16.40 -16.03
CA TYR A 229 7.07 -17.52 -15.08
C TYR A 229 7.59 -18.81 -15.71
N TYR A 230 7.13 -19.11 -16.93
CA TYR A 230 7.57 -20.29 -17.67
C TYR A 230 9.09 -20.28 -17.93
N ILE A 231 9.63 -19.17 -18.43
CA ILE A 231 11.08 -19.02 -18.70
C ILE A 231 11.88 -19.14 -17.41
N GLN A 232 11.46 -18.47 -16.34
CA GLN A 232 12.27 -18.40 -15.12
C GLN A 232 12.23 -19.68 -14.29
N PHE A 233 11.11 -20.41 -14.28
CA PHE A 233 10.92 -21.53 -13.36
C PHE A 233 10.66 -22.86 -14.07
N ASP A 234 9.77 -22.90 -15.05
CA ASP A 234 9.35 -24.17 -15.67
C ASP A 234 10.43 -24.73 -16.59
N GLN A 235 11.28 -23.86 -17.18
CA GLN A 235 12.47 -24.30 -17.96
C GLN A 235 13.67 -24.65 -17.09
N HIS A 236 13.62 -24.39 -15.77
CA HIS A 236 14.73 -24.58 -14.85
C HIS A 236 14.32 -25.43 -13.64
N PRO A 237 14.00 -26.73 -13.85
CA PRO A 237 13.58 -27.64 -12.77
C PRO A 237 14.69 -27.88 -11.74
N GLU A 238 15.95 -27.60 -12.06
CA GLU A 238 17.11 -27.67 -11.17
C GLU A 238 17.10 -26.60 -10.07
N LEU A 239 16.30 -25.54 -10.20
CA LEU A 239 16.23 -24.47 -9.22
C LEU A 239 15.61 -24.96 -7.92
N ILE A 240 16.33 -24.76 -6.82
CA ILE A 240 15.82 -24.99 -5.46
C ILE A 240 15.19 -23.69 -4.95
N ILE A 241 13.87 -23.67 -4.81
CA ILE A 241 13.13 -22.50 -4.33
C ILE A 241 12.53 -22.82 -2.97
N ARG A 242 12.94 -22.10 -1.93
CA ARG A 242 12.52 -22.34 -0.54
C ARG A 242 12.78 -23.79 -0.08
N GLY A 243 13.90 -24.38 -0.49
CA GLY A 243 14.28 -25.73 -0.13
C GLY A 243 13.52 -26.84 -0.88
N GLN A 244 12.75 -26.50 -1.90
CA GLN A 244 12.03 -27.45 -2.77
C GLN A 244 12.55 -27.33 -4.21
N GLY A 245 12.95 -28.45 -4.81
CA GLY A 245 13.26 -28.55 -6.23
C GLY A 245 12.02 -28.81 -7.09
N GLU A 246 12.19 -28.76 -8.41
CA GLU A 246 11.15 -29.07 -9.41
C GLU A 246 9.86 -28.24 -9.30
N ARG A 247 9.95 -27.00 -8.80
CA ARG A 247 8.79 -26.10 -8.69
C ARG A 247 8.49 -25.44 -10.03
N THR A 248 7.29 -25.66 -10.54
CA THR A 248 6.83 -24.99 -11.75
C THR A 248 6.17 -23.64 -11.40
N GLY A 249 6.57 -22.58 -12.11
CA GLY A 249 6.03 -21.24 -11.90
C GLY A 249 4.55 -21.15 -12.25
N LEU A 250 4.12 -21.82 -13.33
CA LEU A 250 2.73 -21.84 -13.75
C LEU A 250 1.84 -22.53 -12.72
N LYS A 251 2.25 -23.69 -12.19
CA LYS A 251 1.49 -24.38 -11.14
C LYS A 251 1.41 -23.54 -9.87
N PHE A 252 2.51 -22.85 -9.53
CA PHE A 252 2.55 -21.98 -8.36
C PHE A 252 1.52 -20.85 -8.47
N ILE A 253 1.53 -20.07 -9.55
CA ILE A 253 0.66 -18.90 -9.67
C ILE A 253 -0.84 -19.27 -9.77
N PHE A 254 -1.17 -20.42 -10.40
CA PHE A 254 -2.57 -20.86 -10.53
C PHE A 254 -3.09 -21.66 -9.34
N TRP A 255 -2.22 -22.23 -8.50
CA TRP A 255 -2.68 -23.13 -7.44
C TRP A 255 -1.91 -22.99 -6.12
N GLU A 256 -0.60 -23.23 -6.13
CA GLU A 256 0.18 -23.40 -4.91
C GLU A 256 0.20 -22.12 -4.06
N GLN A 257 0.30 -20.95 -4.68
CA GLN A 257 0.31 -19.67 -3.99
C GLN A 257 -0.89 -19.49 -3.06
N SER A 258 -2.08 -19.90 -3.50
CA SER A 258 -3.30 -19.79 -2.70
C SER A 258 -3.37 -20.86 -1.63
N MET A 259 -2.97 -22.10 -1.96
CA MET A 259 -2.97 -23.22 -1.02
C MET A 259 -1.97 -22.98 0.13
N GLU A 260 -0.75 -22.52 -0.16
CA GLU A 260 0.24 -22.14 0.86
C GLU A 260 -0.28 -21.09 1.85
N ARG A 261 -1.10 -20.13 1.38
CA ARG A 261 -1.68 -19.11 2.25
C ARG A 261 -2.83 -19.64 3.10
N LEU A 262 -3.61 -20.56 2.56
CA LEU A 262 -4.72 -21.18 3.27
C LEU A 262 -4.22 -22.17 4.33
N SER A 263 -3.28 -23.05 3.96
CA SER A 263 -2.73 -24.07 4.86
C SER A 263 -1.67 -23.52 5.82
N GLY A 264 -1.00 -22.43 5.43
CA GLY A 264 0.18 -21.90 6.14
C GLY A 264 1.46 -22.69 5.87
N GLU A 265 1.46 -23.59 4.88
CA GLU A 265 2.65 -24.26 4.38
C GLU A 265 3.53 -23.29 3.58
N GLY A 266 4.84 -23.46 3.59
CA GLY A 266 5.80 -22.62 2.86
C GLY A 266 6.05 -21.25 3.44
N LEU A 267 5.03 -20.45 3.79
CA LEU A 267 5.14 -19.12 4.39
C LEU A 267 5.09 -19.14 5.92
N GLY A 268 4.64 -20.23 6.51
CA GLY A 268 4.37 -20.37 7.94
C GLY A 268 3.00 -19.81 8.36
N LYS A 269 2.63 -20.11 9.60
CA LYS A 269 1.39 -19.64 10.23
C LYS A 269 1.72 -18.43 11.10
N ASN A 270 1.08 -17.29 10.83
CA ASN A 270 1.28 -16.09 11.65
C ASN A 270 0.04 -15.71 12.48
N SER A 271 -1.14 -16.22 12.14
CA SER A 271 -2.36 -15.96 12.89
C SER A 271 -3.44 -17.01 12.62
N SER A 272 -3.87 -17.69 13.67
CA SER A 272 -5.06 -18.54 13.68
C SER A 272 -6.36 -17.77 14.02
N ASN A 273 -6.25 -16.47 14.36
CA ASN A 273 -7.39 -15.66 14.76
C ASN A 273 -8.28 -15.31 13.55
N TYR A 274 -9.48 -15.88 13.50
CA TYR A 274 -10.47 -15.58 12.45
C TYR A 274 -10.99 -14.14 12.49
N PHE A 275 -10.92 -13.47 13.64
CA PHE A 275 -11.31 -12.07 13.81
C PHE A 275 -10.20 -11.07 13.49
N PHE A 276 -9.04 -11.54 13.01
CA PHE A 276 -7.90 -10.70 12.66
C PHE A 276 -8.30 -9.53 11.73
N PHE A 277 -8.99 -9.84 10.64
CA PHE A 277 -9.41 -8.81 9.68
C PHE A 277 -10.55 -7.92 10.19
N VAL A 278 -11.35 -8.38 11.16
CA VAL A 278 -12.33 -7.51 11.83
C VAL A 278 -11.61 -6.41 12.62
N HIS A 279 -10.58 -6.79 13.41
CA HIS A 279 -9.77 -5.81 14.13
C HIS A 279 -9.03 -4.87 13.17
N SER A 280 -8.43 -5.43 12.10
CA SER A 280 -7.72 -4.65 11.09
C SER A 280 -8.65 -3.62 10.43
N PHE A 281 -9.84 -4.02 10.00
CA PHE A 281 -10.82 -3.15 9.39
C PHE A 281 -11.19 -1.94 10.26
N LEU A 282 -11.23 -2.11 11.58
CA LEU A 282 -11.63 -1.02 12.49
C LEU A 282 -10.71 0.20 12.37
N TRP A 283 -9.41 0.02 12.18
CA TRP A 283 -8.46 1.12 12.04
C TRP A 283 -8.10 1.42 10.57
N GLU A 284 -8.10 0.41 9.70
CA GLU A 284 -7.72 0.56 8.29
C GLU A 284 -8.69 1.46 7.52
N PHE A 285 -9.99 1.40 7.86
CA PHE A 285 -11.01 2.22 7.22
C PHE A 285 -11.35 3.50 8.01
N LEU A 286 -10.56 3.85 9.05
CA LEU A 286 -10.74 5.13 9.74
C LEU A 286 -10.57 6.32 8.77
N PRO A 287 -11.37 7.40 8.99
CA PRO A 287 -12.40 7.58 10.04
C PRO A 287 -13.79 7.04 9.65
N TRP A 288 -13.93 6.30 8.56
CA TRP A 288 -15.19 6.00 7.88
C TRP A 288 -15.85 4.70 8.34
N THR A 289 -15.19 3.91 9.17
CA THR A 289 -15.66 2.60 9.65
C THR A 289 -17.06 2.66 10.24
N VAL A 290 -17.39 3.71 11.01
CA VAL A 290 -18.71 3.89 11.60
C VAL A 290 -19.81 4.11 10.57
N LEU A 291 -19.47 4.69 9.41
CA LEU A 291 -20.42 4.91 8.30
C LEU A 291 -20.77 3.57 7.62
N PHE A 292 -19.76 2.72 7.44
CA PHE A 292 -19.98 1.36 6.94
C PHE A 292 -20.90 0.56 7.89
N ILE A 293 -20.61 0.58 9.21
CA ILE A 293 -21.43 -0.10 10.22
C ILE A 293 -22.87 0.46 10.20
N GLY A 294 -23.02 1.78 10.09
CA GLY A 294 -24.33 2.42 9.95
C GLY A 294 -25.10 1.92 8.72
N GLY A 295 -24.44 1.80 7.58
CA GLY A 295 -25.03 1.26 6.36
C GLY A 295 -25.40 -0.23 6.48
N LEU A 296 -24.56 -1.02 7.13
CA LEU A 296 -24.84 -2.43 7.41
C LEU A 296 -26.08 -2.59 8.30
N ILE A 297 -26.20 -1.81 9.38
CA ILE A 297 -27.39 -1.81 10.26
C ILE A 297 -28.65 -1.44 9.48
N LEU A 298 -28.59 -0.42 8.61
CA LEU A 298 -29.74 -0.06 7.75
C LEU A 298 -30.11 -1.19 6.79
N THR A 299 -29.11 -1.94 6.30
CA THR A 299 -29.34 -3.07 5.39
C THR A 299 -30.04 -4.24 6.11
N ILE A 300 -29.60 -4.55 7.33
CA ILE A 300 -30.18 -5.64 8.14
C ILE A 300 -31.60 -5.31 8.61
N LYS A 301 -31.82 -4.09 9.07
CA LYS A 301 -33.14 -3.67 9.63
C LYS A 301 -34.25 -3.59 8.59
N ARG A 302 -33.94 -3.61 7.30
CA ARG A 302 -34.91 -3.61 6.17
C ARG A 302 -36.11 -2.65 6.28
N ASN A 303 -36.14 -1.71 7.22
CA ASN A 303 -37.32 -0.90 7.51
C ASN A 303 -37.36 0.36 6.63
N GLN A 304 -38.41 0.43 5.81
CA GLN A 304 -39.13 1.63 5.36
C GLN A 304 -38.57 2.51 4.24
N GLN A 305 -37.44 2.22 3.61
CA GLN A 305 -37.07 2.94 2.39
C GLN A 305 -36.97 1.98 1.22
N LYS A 306 -37.57 2.37 0.07
CA LYS A 306 -37.45 1.69 -1.24
C LYS A 306 -36.01 1.82 -1.77
N LEU A 307 -35.06 1.21 -1.03
CA LEU A 307 -33.67 1.17 -1.47
C LEU A 307 -33.55 0.20 -2.65
N SER A 308 -32.79 0.58 -3.66
CA SER A 308 -32.53 -0.27 -4.82
C SER A 308 -31.91 -1.60 -4.39
N VAL A 309 -32.25 -2.70 -5.05
CA VAL A 309 -31.66 -4.02 -4.84
C VAL A 309 -30.13 -3.96 -4.96
N MET A 310 -29.61 -3.06 -5.80
CA MET A 310 -28.17 -2.86 -5.99
C MET A 310 -27.44 -2.20 -4.81
N GLU A 311 -28.17 -1.56 -3.89
CA GLU A 311 -27.56 -1.02 -2.65
C GLU A 311 -27.13 -2.12 -1.68
N VAL A 312 -27.64 -3.34 -1.87
CA VAL A 312 -27.25 -4.54 -1.08
C VAL A 312 -26.00 -5.20 -1.67
N PHE A 313 -25.70 -4.92 -2.94
CA PHE A 313 -24.63 -5.55 -3.70
C PHE A 313 -23.27 -5.59 -2.96
N PRO A 314 -22.67 -4.47 -2.49
CA PRO A 314 -21.36 -4.52 -1.87
C PRO A 314 -21.36 -5.33 -0.56
N TYR A 315 -22.47 -5.33 0.19
CA TYR A 315 -22.58 -6.13 1.42
C TYR A 315 -22.65 -7.63 1.13
N LEU A 316 -23.33 -8.05 0.04
CA LEU A 316 -23.37 -9.46 -0.37
C LEU A 316 -22.01 -9.95 -0.81
N VAL A 317 -21.27 -9.16 -1.60
CA VAL A 317 -19.91 -9.52 -2.00
C VAL A 317 -19.00 -9.64 -0.77
N LEU A 318 -19.05 -8.66 0.15
CA LEU A 318 -18.27 -8.69 1.38
C LEU A 318 -18.63 -9.86 2.29
N LEU A 319 -19.92 -10.23 2.38
CA LEU A 319 -20.40 -11.37 3.17
C LEU A 319 -19.78 -12.70 2.69
N ILE A 320 -19.46 -12.81 1.40
CA ILE A 320 -18.83 -14.01 0.85
C ILE A 320 -17.30 -13.92 0.93
N VAL A 321 -16.71 -12.82 0.46
CA VAL A 321 -15.25 -12.72 0.31
C VAL A 321 -14.54 -12.54 1.65
N PHE A 322 -15.10 -11.74 2.57
CA PHE A 322 -14.44 -11.42 3.84
C PHE A 322 -14.21 -12.67 4.73
N PRO A 323 -15.19 -13.59 4.91
CA PRO A 323 -14.93 -14.85 5.59
C PRO A 323 -13.89 -15.71 4.88
N LEU A 324 -13.93 -15.81 3.54
CA LEU A 324 -12.97 -16.61 2.77
C LEU A 324 -11.52 -16.17 3.02
N ILE A 325 -11.24 -14.87 2.98
CA ILE A 325 -9.89 -14.38 3.28
C ILE A 325 -9.54 -14.54 4.77
N SER A 326 -10.54 -14.52 5.66
CA SER A 326 -10.33 -14.70 7.10
C SER A 326 -9.96 -16.13 7.49
N MET A 327 -10.18 -17.11 6.61
CA MET A 327 -9.77 -18.50 6.81
C MET A 327 -8.27 -18.73 6.56
N ALA A 328 -7.58 -17.83 5.84
CA ALA A 328 -6.15 -17.97 5.59
C ALA A 328 -5.36 -18.11 6.89
N GLN A 329 -4.29 -18.93 6.92
CA GLN A 329 -3.41 -19.08 8.07
C GLN A 329 -2.30 -18.03 8.12
N PHE A 330 -1.98 -17.43 6.97
CA PHE A 330 -1.05 -16.32 6.87
C PHE A 330 -1.82 -15.03 6.54
N LYS A 331 -1.85 -14.08 7.49
CA LYS A 331 -2.63 -12.84 7.43
C LYS A 331 -1.74 -11.63 7.68
N LEU A 332 -1.95 -10.60 6.86
CA LEU A 332 -1.36 -9.29 7.09
C LEU A 332 -2.45 -8.22 6.92
N PRO A 333 -2.42 -7.12 7.69
CA PRO A 333 -3.49 -6.11 7.65
C PRO A 333 -3.79 -5.64 6.22
N HIS A 334 -2.78 -5.26 5.45
CA HIS A 334 -2.94 -4.76 4.07
C HIS A 334 -3.60 -5.73 3.08
N TYR A 335 -3.87 -6.99 3.46
CA TYR A 335 -4.66 -7.90 2.61
C TYR A 335 -6.12 -7.44 2.46
N LEU A 336 -6.61 -6.59 3.37
CA LEU A 336 -7.93 -5.97 3.23
C LEU A 336 -8.00 -4.88 2.16
N ASN A 337 -6.86 -4.36 1.68
CA ASN A 337 -6.85 -3.27 0.70
C ASN A 337 -7.68 -3.60 -0.54
N VAL A 338 -7.64 -4.85 -1.00
CA VAL A 338 -8.41 -5.33 -2.16
C VAL A 338 -9.93 -5.21 -1.98
N LEU A 339 -10.42 -5.17 -0.73
CA LEU A 339 -11.84 -5.01 -0.40
C LEU A 339 -12.25 -3.56 -0.11
N MET A 340 -11.30 -2.62 0.00
CA MET A 340 -11.60 -1.22 0.30
C MET A 340 -12.55 -0.55 -0.71
N PRO A 341 -12.52 -0.87 -2.02
CA PRO A 341 -13.51 -0.38 -2.98
C PRO A 341 -14.95 -0.78 -2.60
N LEU A 342 -15.14 -2.01 -2.13
CA LEU A 342 -16.44 -2.52 -1.69
C LEU A 342 -16.88 -1.90 -0.37
N PHE A 343 -15.97 -1.73 0.60
CA PHE A 343 -16.27 -1.03 1.85
C PHE A 343 -16.69 0.42 1.60
N ALA A 344 -15.97 1.13 0.73
CA ALA A 344 -16.32 2.50 0.37
C ALA A 344 -17.70 2.57 -0.31
N LEU A 345 -17.96 1.70 -1.30
CA LEU A 345 -19.26 1.67 -1.98
C LEU A 345 -20.41 1.33 -1.00
N ALA A 346 -20.17 0.44 -0.03
CA ALA A 346 -21.16 0.09 0.98
C ALA A 346 -21.56 1.28 1.87
N THR A 347 -20.67 2.26 2.10
CA THR A 347 -21.01 3.47 2.87
C THR A 347 -22.00 4.37 2.16
N ALA A 348 -22.11 4.28 0.83
CA ALA A 348 -23.02 5.12 0.03
C ALA A 348 -24.45 5.09 0.53
N LYS A 349 -24.93 3.92 0.96
CA LYS A 349 -26.26 3.74 1.54
C LYS A 349 -26.50 4.59 2.79
N PHE A 350 -25.52 4.61 3.70
CA PHE A 350 -25.63 5.41 4.93
C PHE A 350 -25.53 6.91 4.64
N ILE A 351 -24.65 7.28 3.72
CA ILE A 351 -24.51 8.66 3.26
C ILE A 351 -25.84 9.14 2.65
N ALA A 352 -26.42 8.36 1.74
CA ALA A 352 -27.71 8.67 1.12
C ALA A 352 -28.82 8.85 2.17
N TYR A 353 -28.87 7.95 3.16
CA TYR A 353 -29.83 8.02 4.27
C TYR A 353 -29.67 9.33 5.08
N CYS A 354 -28.44 9.68 5.47
CA CYS A 354 -28.18 10.89 6.25
C CYS A 354 -28.47 12.18 5.45
N PHE A 355 -28.17 12.20 4.15
CA PHE A 355 -28.49 13.33 3.27
C PHE A 355 -30.01 13.47 3.08
N HIS A 356 -30.73 12.36 2.88
CA HIS A 356 -32.19 12.38 2.72
C HIS A 356 -32.90 12.90 3.98
N LEU A 357 -32.53 12.38 5.17
CA LEU A 357 -33.12 12.80 6.43
C LEU A 357 -32.62 14.15 6.94
N LYS A 358 -31.57 14.72 6.33
CA LYS A 358 -30.87 15.92 6.80
C LYS A 358 -30.43 15.84 8.27
N LYS A 359 -30.25 14.63 8.80
CA LYS A 359 -29.97 14.36 10.22
C LYS A 359 -28.87 13.33 10.37
N THR A 360 -28.01 13.54 11.35
CA THR A 360 -26.97 12.60 11.77
C THR A 360 -27.39 11.89 13.05
N PRO A 361 -27.36 10.53 13.11
CA PRO A 361 -27.58 9.81 14.35
C PRO A 361 -26.61 10.28 15.46
N LYS A 362 -27.10 10.44 16.68
CA LYS A 362 -26.31 10.97 17.82
C LYS A 362 -25.06 10.12 18.09
N SER A 363 -25.16 8.79 18.02
CA SER A 363 -24.03 7.88 18.19
C SER A 363 -22.94 8.07 17.14
N VAL A 364 -23.33 8.20 15.86
CA VAL A 364 -22.38 8.45 14.77
C VAL A 364 -21.69 9.79 14.95
N LYS A 365 -22.44 10.84 15.34
CA LYS A 365 -21.86 12.15 15.63
C LYS A 365 -20.85 12.08 16.77
N LEU A 366 -21.16 11.40 17.86
CA LEU A 366 -20.26 11.26 19.01
C LEU A 366 -18.97 10.52 18.61
N ILE A 367 -19.10 9.35 17.95
CA ILE A 367 -17.94 8.55 17.55
C ILE A 367 -17.03 9.35 16.59
N GLN A 368 -17.61 10.04 15.62
CA GLN A 368 -16.83 10.86 14.66
C GLN A 368 -16.13 12.04 15.33
N LEU A 369 -16.72 12.65 16.35
CA LEU A 369 -16.07 13.71 17.14
C LEU A 369 -14.94 13.15 18.02
N LEU A 370 -15.09 11.94 18.56
CA LEU A 370 -14.03 11.26 19.29
C LEU A 370 -12.86 10.89 18.36
N ILE A 371 -13.12 10.44 17.13
CA ILE A 371 -12.08 10.18 16.14
C ILE A 371 -11.35 11.48 15.74
N LEU A 372 -12.08 12.58 15.55
CA LEU A 372 -11.48 13.88 15.29
C LEU A 372 -10.54 14.31 16.42
N LEU A 373 -11.00 14.19 17.68
CA LEU A 373 -10.17 14.48 18.86
C LEU A 373 -8.93 13.58 18.89
N LEU A 374 -9.10 12.28 18.60
CA LEU A 374 -8.00 11.32 18.53
C LEU A 374 -6.94 11.75 17.50
N TYR A 375 -7.33 12.22 16.31
CA TYR A 375 -6.37 12.65 15.29
C TYR A 375 -5.55 13.86 15.74
N PHE A 376 -6.16 14.84 16.39
CA PHE A 376 -5.43 16.00 16.90
C PHE A 376 -4.53 15.63 18.07
N THR A 377 -5.01 14.86 19.04
CA THR A 377 -4.20 14.41 20.19
C THR A 377 -3.05 13.53 19.77
N LEU A 378 -3.28 12.58 18.85
CA LEU A 378 -2.25 11.73 18.29
C LEU A 378 -1.22 12.55 17.49
N GLY A 379 -1.65 13.51 16.69
CA GLY A 379 -0.75 14.40 15.95
C GLY A 379 0.15 15.21 16.87
N MET A 380 -0.39 15.76 17.96
CA MET A 380 0.39 16.43 19.01
C MET A 380 1.40 15.47 19.66
N PHE A 381 0.96 14.26 20.00
CA PHE A 381 1.83 13.25 20.60
C PHE A 381 2.96 12.82 19.65
N LEU A 382 2.66 12.56 18.38
CA LEU A 382 3.66 12.19 17.37
C LEU A 382 4.72 13.28 17.18
N PHE A 383 4.32 14.55 17.29
CA PHE A 383 5.23 15.67 17.10
C PHE A 383 6.07 15.98 18.35
N PHE A 384 5.46 15.99 19.55
CA PHE A 384 6.12 16.42 20.78
C PHE A 384 6.63 15.27 21.66
N GLY A 385 6.03 14.07 21.56
CA GLY A 385 6.23 13.01 22.56
C GLY A 385 7.22 11.93 22.16
N ILE A 386 7.56 11.78 20.87
CA ILE A 386 8.33 10.62 20.41
C ILE A 386 9.79 10.97 20.18
N PHE A 387 10.11 12.03 19.45
CA PHE A 387 11.48 12.40 19.11
C PHE A 387 11.89 13.71 19.80
N GLU A 388 13.08 13.72 20.40
CA GLU A 388 13.63 14.90 21.08
C GLU A 388 13.93 16.03 20.09
N GLU A 389 14.54 15.66 18.95
CA GLU A 389 14.79 16.61 17.86
C GLU A 389 13.53 16.79 17.02
N ARG A 390 13.02 18.02 17.03
CA ARG A 390 11.81 18.39 16.31
C ARG A 390 12.12 18.72 14.86
N VAL A 391 11.44 18.05 13.92
CA VAL A 391 11.48 18.44 12.52
C VAL A 391 10.54 19.61 12.32
N ASN A 392 11.10 20.78 12.00
CA ASN A 392 10.39 21.97 11.53
C ASN A 392 9.13 22.37 12.34
N SER A 393 9.35 22.93 13.53
CA SER A 393 8.27 23.42 14.40
C SER A 393 7.38 24.47 13.72
N PHE A 394 7.91 25.27 12.79
CA PHE A 394 7.13 26.22 12.01
C PHE A 394 6.08 25.53 11.15
N LEU A 395 6.45 24.45 10.45
CA LEU A 395 5.52 23.68 9.63
C LEU A 395 4.40 23.06 10.48
N PHE A 396 4.73 22.54 11.67
CA PHE A 396 3.73 22.01 12.59
C PHE A 396 2.71 23.10 13.01
N VAL A 397 3.19 24.26 13.44
CA VAL A 397 2.32 25.40 13.83
C VAL A 397 1.45 25.83 12.66
N LEU A 398 2.01 25.90 11.45
CA LEU A 398 1.28 26.23 10.24
C LEU A 398 0.17 25.19 9.96
N LEU A 399 0.47 23.90 10.01
CA LEU A 399 -0.51 22.82 9.79
C LEU A 399 -1.64 22.86 10.83
N LEU A 400 -1.31 23.10 12.08
CA LEU A 400 -2.28 23.25 13.16
C LEU A 400 -3.17 24.48 12.95
N ALA A 401 -2.57 25.63 12.63
CA ALA A 401 -3.29 26.87 12.37
C ALA A 401 -4.23 26.75 11.17
N VAL A 402 -3.77 26.16 10.05
CA VAL A 402 -4.59 25.90 8.86
C VAL A 402 -5.72 24.94 9.19
N SER A 403 -5.47 23.90 10.00
CA SER A 403 -6.52 22.95 10.40
C SER A 403 -7.59 23.62 11.27
N ILE A 404 -7.19 24.42 12.26
CA ILE A 404 -8.13 25.17 13.12
C ILE A 404 -8.92 26.18 12.29
N TRP A 405 -8.26 26.92 11.40
CA TRP A 405 -8.92 27.86 10.49
C TRP A 405 -9.95 27.14 9.59
N SER A 406 -9.58 25.98 9.02
CA SER A 406 -10.47 25.17 8.18
C SER A 406 -11.68 24.66 8.96
N LEU A 407 -11.50 24.20 10.22
CA LEU A 407 -12.61 23.79 11.08
C LEU A 407 -13.56 24.96 11.36
N ARG A 408 -13.03 26.15 11.68
CA ARG A 408 -13.85 27.36 11.86
C ARG A 408 -14.59 27.73 10.58
N ALA A 409 -13.92 27.71 9.42
CA ALA A 409 -14.54 28.01 8.13
C ALA A 409 -15.73 27.08 7.85
N VAL A 410 -15.59 25.77 8.10
CA VAL A 410 -16.66 24.78 7.90
C VAL A 410 -17.85 25.03 8.84
N ILE A 411 -17.64 25.56 10.07
CA ILE A 411 -18.73 25.89 11.01
C ILE A 411 -19.61 26.99 10.43
N HIS A 412 -19.02 28.00 9.79
CA HIS A 412 -19.75 29.16 9.26
C HIS A 412 -20.44 28.88 7.90
N LEU A 413 -20.14 27.77 7.26
CA LEU A 413 -20.77 27.41 5.98
C LEU A 413 -22.17 26.81 6.17
N LYS A 414 -23.06 27.05 5.20
CA LYS A 414 -24.43 26.54 5.20
C LYS A 414 -24.51 25.08 4.72
N PHE A 415 -23.81 24.17 5.45
CA PHE A 415 -23.88 22.73 5.18
C PHE A 415 -24.81 22.02 6.17
N HIS A 416 -25.31 20.84 5.77
CA HIS A 416 -26.01 19.96 6.68
C HIS A 416 -25.06 19.44 7.78
N SER A 417 -25.59 19.14 8.95
CA SER A 417 -24.80 18.65 10.10
C SER A 417 -23.94 17.43 9.77
N PHE A 418 -24.45 16.52 8.92
CA PHE A 418 -23.72 15.33 8.48
C PHE A 418 -22.54 15.68 7.57
N GLU A 419 -22.74 16.56 6.58
CA GLU A 419 -21.68 16.98 5.67
C GLU A 419 -20.57 17.73 6.40
N ARG A 420 -20.92 18.61 7.36
CA ARG A 420 -19.93 19.24 8.25
C ARG A 420 -19.10 18.19 9.01
N LEU A 421 -19.74 17.15 9.49
CA LEU A 421 -19.06 16.08 10.24
C LEU A 421 -18.05 15.33 9.36
N LEU A 422 -18.41 15.01 8.10
CA LEU A 422 -17.49 14.42 7.14
C LEU A 422 -16.28 15.33 6.89
N MET A 423 -16.51 16.64 6.72
CA MET A 423 -15.44 17.62 6.53
C MET A 423 -14.52 17.74 7.74
N PHE A 424 -15.06 17.73 8.95
CA PHE A 424 -14.26 17.77 10.18
C PHE A 424 -13.30 16.57 10.26
N ASN A 425 -13.80 15.38 9.98
CA ASN A 425 -12.97 14.18 10.00
C ASN A 425 -11.95 14.15 8.87
N ALA A 426 -12.28 14.68 7.69
CA ALA A 426 -11.33 14.86 6.60
C ALA A 426 -10.18 15.81 7.01
N ILE A 427 -10.47 16.94 7.68
CA ILE A 427 -9.44 17.86 8.17
C ILE A 427 -8.53 17.19 9.19
N GLY A 428 -9.10 16.46 10.17
CA GLY A 428 -8.32 15.74 11.18
C GLY A 428 -7.42 14.67 10.57
N LEU A 429 -7.95 13.91 9.61
CA LEU A 429 -7.22 12.89 8.85
C LEU A 429 -6.06 13.50 8.04
N ILE A 430 -6.31 14.61 7.33
CA ILE A 430 -5.27 15.31 6.56
C ILE A 430 -4.19 15.82 7.51
N PHE A 431 -4.57 16.43 8.63
CA PHE A 431 -3.64 16.92 9.63
C PHE A 431 -2.69 15.83 10.14
N ILE A 432 -3.22 14.69 10.61
CA ILE A 432 -2.38 13.61 11.14
C ILE A 432 -1.46 13.02 10.06
N ASN A 433 -1.95 12.80 8.84
CA ASN A 433 -1.15 12.23 7.77
C ASN A 433 -0.07 13.19 7.25
N LEU A 434 -0.32 14.50 7.26
CA LEU A 434 0.73 15.48 6.97
C LEU A 434 1.83 15.46 8.04
N ILE A 435 1.50 15.33 9.33
CA ILE A 435 2.49 15.17 10.39
C ILE A 435 3.28 13.86 10.24
N LEU A 436 2.60 12.75 9.92
CA LEU A 436 3.26 11.48 9.66
C LEU A 436 4.30 11.61 8.54
N ASN A 437 3.93 12.24 7.41
CA ASN A 437 4.78 12.35 6.24
C ASN A 437 5.92 13.37 6.40
N THR A 438 5.70 14.46 7.11
CA THR A 438 6.68 15.55 7.21
C THR A 438 7.57 15.49 8.45
N SER A 439 7.15 14.76 9.48
CA SER A 439 7.85 14.72 10.75
C SER A 439 8.16 13.28 11.20
N PHE A 440 7.16 12.43 11.30
CA PHE A 440 7.33 11.12 11.92
C PHE A 440 8.12 10.13 11.04
N TYR A 441 7.73 9.91 9.77
CA TYR A 441 8.40 8.95 8.90
C TYR A 441 9.85 9.34 8.57
N PRO A 442 10.18 10.61 8.29
CA PRO A 442 11.58 11.02 8.12
C PRO A 442 12.45 10.71 9.34
N LYS A 443 11.96 11.00 10.55
CA LYS A 443 12.68 10.69 11.79
C LYS A 443 12.77 9.19 12.06
N LEU A 444 11.70 8.45 11.80
CA LEU A 444 11.70 6.99 11.92
C LEU A 444 12.75 6.34 11.00
N ALA A 445 12.93 6.87 9.80
CA ALA A 445 13.90 6.36 8.84
C ALA A 445 15.36 6.55 9.30
N GLU A 446 15.65 7.51 10.18
CA GLU A 446 16.98 7.67 10.77
C GLU A 446 17.41 6.46 11.62
N PHE A 447 16.45 5.65 12.07
CA PHE A 447 16.69 4.38 12.77
C PHE A 447 16.81 3.17 11.83
N GLN A 448 16.81 3.38 10.53
CA GLN A 448 17.18 2.37 9.54
C GLN A 448 18.65 2.57 9.16
N ALA A 449 19.55 1.81 9.79
CA ALA A 449 20.99 1.95 9.59
C ALA A 449 21.40 1.91 8.11
N GLY A 450 20.78 1.04 7.30
CA GLY A 450 21.08 0.97 5.86
C GLY A 450 20.79 2.27 5.10
N TYR A 451 19.67 2.93 5.40
CA TYR A 451 19.33 4.23 4.81
C TYR A 451 20.34 5.32 5.19
N THR A 452 20.66 5.41 6.49
CA THR A 452 21.57 6.44 7.00
C THR A 452 23.01 6.21 6.56
N THR A 453 23.47 4.94 6.51
CA THR A 453 24.77 4.56 5.97
C THR A 453 24.89 4.92 4.48
N ALA A 454 23.88 4.57 3.67
CA ALA A 454 23.90 4.91 2.25
C ALA A 454 23.92 6.43 1.99
N LYS A 455 23.19 7.20 2.82
CA LYS A 455 23.19 8.67 2.74
C LYS A 455 24.58 9.27 3.04
N GLU A 456 25.28 8.73 4.03
CA GLU A 456 26.64 9.14 4.38
C GLU A 456 27.64 8.76 3.28
N LEU A 457 27.53 7.56 2.75
CA LEU A 457 28.40 7.06 1.67
C LEU A 457 28.35 7.92 0.39
N LYS A 458 27.20 8.50 0.06
CA LYS A 458 27.09 9.36 -1.14
C LYS A 458 28.07 10.54 -1.15
N ALA A 459 28.46 11.05 0.03
CA ALA A 459 29.38 12.16 0.20
C ALA A 459 30.83 11.69 0.46
N SER A 460 31.09 10.38 0.46
CA SER A 460 32.37 9.78 0.80
C SER A 460 33.11 9.27 -0.45
N PRO A 461 34.44 9.03 -0.35
CA PRO A 461 35.22 8.37 -1.41
C PRO A 461 34.66 6.99 -1.79
N TYR A 462 33.90 6.37 -0.91
CA TYR A 462 33.33 5.02 -1.05
C TYR A 462 31.97 4.99 -1.76
N ALA A 463 31.48 6.10 -2.33
CA ALA A 463 30.16 6.22 -2.95
C ALA A 463 29.86 5.17 -4.04
N LYS A 464 30.91 4.64 -4.71
CA LYS A 464 30.79 3.64 -5.76
C LYS A 464 31.44 2.28 -5.40
N SER A 465 31.93 2.11 -4.17
CA SER A 465 32.62 0.90 -3.76
C SER A 465 31.62 -0.24 -3.49
N PRO A 466 31.96 -1.50 -3.85
CA PRO A 466 31.14 -2.64 -3.47
C PRO A 466 31.16 -2.83 -1.95
N ILE A 467 29.99 -3.14 -1.39
CA ILE A 467 29.83 -3.43 0.04
C ILE A 467 29.52 -4.91 0.22
N TYR A 468 30.19 -5.52 1.17
CA TYR A 468 30.01 -6.92 1.51
C TYR A 468 29.32 -7.07 2.87
N LYS A 469 28.72 -8.22 3.12
CA LYS A 469 28.18 -8.63 4.42
C LYS A 469 28.52 -10.08 4.71
N LEU A 470 28.56 -10.46 5.97
CA LEU A 470 28.65 -11.85 6.41
C LEU A 470 27.24 -12.44 6.59
N THR A 471 26.85 -12.71 7.83
CA THR A 471 25.56 -13.26 8.20
C THR A 471 24.53 -12.21 8.59
N ALA A 472 24.95 -10.95 8.75
CA ALA A 472 24.06 -9.85 9.12
C ALA A 472 22.81 -9.83 8.24
N LYS A 473 21.68 -9.53 8.87
CA LYS A 473 20.41 -9.38 8.14
C LYS A 473 20.56 -8.38 7.00
N HIS A 474 20.12 -8.79 5.82
CA HIS A 474 20.19 -7.95 4.61
C HIS A 474 19.46 -6.62 4.80
N SER A 475 20.02 -5.53 4.27
CA SER A 475 19.42 -4.20 4.27
C SER A 475 19.05 -3.78 2.84
N TRP A 476 17.77 -3.91 2.51
CA TRP A 476 17.22 -3.46 1.22
C TRP A 476 17.29 -1.95 1.06
N ALA A 477 17.19 -1.20 2.16
CA ALA A 477 17.36 0.24 2.11
C ALA A 477 18.81 0.62 1.73
N LEU A 478 19.82 -0.11 2.23
CA LEU A 478 21.21 0.12 1.82
C LEU A 478 21.40 -0.16 0.34
N ASP A 479 20.90 -1.30 -0.18
CA ASP A 479 20.97 -1.64 -1.60
C ASP A 479 20.34 -0.56 -2.47
N PHE A 480 19.14 -0.12 -2.12
CA PHE A 480 18.41 0.87 -2.91
C PHE A 480 19.12 2.22 -2.97
N TYR A 481 19.49 2.76 -1.79
CA TYR A 481 20.07 4.10 -1.72
C TYR A 481 21.54 4.15 -2.15
N HIS A 482 22.26 3.03 -2.05
CA HIS A 482 23.60 2.86 -2.62
C HIS A 482 23.56 2.47 -4.11
N GLN A 483 22.39 2.06 -4.62
CA GLN A 483 22.15 1.59 -6.00
C GLN A 483 22.99 0.37 -6.40
N ARG A 484 23.37 -0.45 -5.43
CA ARG A 484 24.13 -1.69 -5.58
C ARG A 484 23.73 -2.70 -4.51
N SER A 485 23.64 -3.95 -4.91
CA SER A 485 23.33 -5.03 -3.95
C SER A 485 24.53 -5.38 -3.09
N LEU A 486 24.28 -5.56 -1.79
CA LEU A 486 25.23 -6.10 -0.84
C LEU A 486 25.68 -7.50 -1.25
N LYS A 487 26.98 -7.71 -1.40
CA LYS A 487 27.56 -9.01 -1.72
C LYS A 487 27.75 -9.87 -0.47
N LEU A 488 27.58 -11.18 -0.62
CA LEU A 488 27.86 -12.10 0.49
C LEU A 488 29.36 -12.43 0.51
N LEU A 489 29.99 -12.22 1.66
CA LEU A 489 31.35 -12.68 1.96
C LEU A 489 31.24 -13.97 2.76
N LYS A 490 31.93 -15.03 2.35
CA LYS A 490 32.02 -16.26 3.14
C LYS A 490 32.93 -16.03 4.34
N ALA A 491 32.55 -16.58 5.48
CA ALA A 491 33.35 -16.41 6.71
C ALA A 491 34.80 -16.91 6.57
N ALA A 492 35.01 -17.95 5.74
CA ALA A 492 36.34 -18.48 5.46
C ALA A 492 37.26 -17.48 4.73
N ASP A 493 36.66 -16.57 3.95
CA ASP A 493 37.42 -15.61 3.14
C ASP A 493 37.72 -14.31 3.92
N LEU A 494 37.19 -14.18 5.15
CA LEU A 494 37.28 -12.95 5.94
C LEU A 494 38.71 -12.53 6.21
N ASP A 495 39.64 -13.48 6.42
CA ASP A 495 41.03 -13.20 6.78
C ASP A 495 41.83 -12.56 5.67
N LEU A 496 41.51 -12.87 4.41
CA LEU A 496 42.17 -12.34 3.23
C LEU A 496 41.38 -11.17 2.62
N PHE A 497 40.20 -10.85 3.17
CA PHE A 497 39.33 -9.85 2.59
C PHE A 497 39.82 -8.42 2.83
N GLU A 498 39.86 -7.65 1.74
CA GLU A 498 40.07 -6.21 1.72
C GLU A 498 38.83 -5.54 1.11
N GLY A 499 38.28 -4.54 1.80
CA GLY A 499 37.12 -3.80 1.29
C GLY A 499 36.10 -3.42 2.38
N LEU A 500 34.96 -2.92 1.90
CA LEU A 500 33.89 -2.47 2.78
C LEU A 500 33.04 -3.65 3.26
N LEU A 501 32.88 -3.77 4.58
CA LEU A 501 32.09 -4.81 5.22
C LEU A 501 31.01 -4.19 6.12
N TYR A 502 29.75 -4.50 5.82
CA TYR A 502 28.59 -4.09 6.62
C TYR A 502 28.19 -5.18 7.59
N VAL A 503 28.29 -4.90 8.89
CA VAL A 503 28.20 -5.91 9.96
C VAL A 503 27.21 -5.53 11.06
N SER A 504 26.71 -6.54 11.76
CA SER A 504 25.96 -6.39 13.01
C SER A 504 26.87 -6.04 14.18
N GLN A 505 26.29 -5.72 15.35
CA GLN A 505 27.04 -5.54 16.60
C GLN A 505 27.85 -6.79 16.97
N GLU A 506 27.22 -7.96 16.90
CA GLU A 506 27.85 -9.25 17.24
C GLU A 506 29.03 -9.56 16.32
N GLU A 507 28.88 -9.36 15.01
CA GLU A 507 29.95 -9.55 14.04
C GLU A 507 31.08 -8.53 14.21
N PHE A 508 30.76 -7.28 14.57
CA PHE A 508 31.75 -6.25 14.87
C PHE A 508 32.58 -6.62 16.09
N ASP A 509 31.93 -7.08 17.16
CA ASP A 509 32.63 -7.49 18.40
C ASP A 509 33.52 -8.72 18.13
N ALA A 510 33.09 -9.66 17.30
CA ALA A 510 33.90 -10.80 16.88
C ALA A 510 35.14 -10.38 16.04
N ILE A 511 34.96 -9.46 15.07
CA ILE A 511 36.08 -8.93 14.29
C ILE A 511 37.07 -8.19 15.16
N LYS A 512 36.58 -7.39 16.11
CA LYS A 512 37.45 -6.71 17.08
C LYS A 512 38.24 -7.68 17.97
N ALA A 513 37.59 -8.75 18.40
CA ALA A 513 38.24 -9.78 19.23
C ALA A 513 39.29 -10.62 18.45
N SER A 514 39.11 -10.77 17.12
CA SER A 514 40.08 -11.48 16.28
C SER A 514 41.38 -10.71 16.02
N GLY A 515 41.46 -9.43 16.46
CA GLY A 515 42.64 -8.59 16.25
C GLY A 515 42.84 -8.10 14.83
N LYS A 516 41.81 -8.21 13.97
CA LYS A 516 41.86 -7.79 12.57
C LYS A 516 41.90 -6.26 12.45
N THR A 517 42.72 -5.76 11.55
CA THR A 517 42.86 -4.32 11.31
C THR A 517 41.66 -3.80 10.51
N TYR A 518 41.02 -2.75 10.98
CA TYR A 518 39.90 -2.10 10.30
C TYR A 518 39.87 -0.60 10.59
N ASP A 519 39.32 0.15 9.64
CA ASP A 519 38.89 1.52 9.83
C ASP A 519 37.37 1.56 10.00
N LEU A 520 36.88 2.23 11.03
CA LEU A 520 35.45 2.41 11.26
C LEU A 520 34.93 3.56 10.39
N ILE A 521 34.25 3.24 9.30
CA ILE A 521 33.68 4.22 8.37
C ILE A 521 32.36 4.79 8.91
N SER A 522 31.48 3.93 9.44
CA SER A 522 30.16 4.36 9.93
C SER A 522 29.64 3.47 11.04
N LYS A 523 28.99 4.09 12.02
CA LYS A 523 28.18 3.42 13.07
C LYS A 523 26.81 4.05 13.10
N LYS A 524 25.75 3.26 12.85
CA LYS A 524 24.35 3.74 12.80
C LYS A 524 23.42 2.90 13.65
N THR A 525 22.44 3.56 14.25
CA THR A 525 21.38 2.90 15.04
C THR A 525 20.44 2.14 14.13
N GLN A 526 20.12 0.92 14.50
CA GLN A 526 19.22 0.02 13.77
C GLN A 526 18.01 -0.35 14.61
N PHE A 527 16.82 -0.18 14.02
CA PHE A 527 15.56 -0.67 14.53
C PHE A 527 14.72 -1.29 13.39
N SER A 528 13.92 -2.30 13.70
CA SER A 528 12.96 -2.86 12.74
C SER A 528 11.74 -1.96 12.63
N VAL A 529 11.83 -0.88 11.86
CA VAL A 529 10.83 0.21 11.78
C VAL A 529 9.42 -0.27 11.38
N SER A 530 9.31 -1.40 10.68
CA SER A 530 8.03 -2.05 10.36
C SER A 530 7.37 -2.77 11.56
N ARG A 531 8.07 -2.87 12.70
CA ARG A 531 7.61 -3.51 13.94
C ARG A 531 7.60 -2.52 15.10
N LEU A 532 6.97 -1.36 14.89
CA LEU A 532 6.83 -0.35 15.93
C LEU A 532 6.20 -0.93 17.19
N ASN A 533 6.76 -0.56 18.34
CA ASN A 533 6.27 -0.95 19.64
C ASN A 533 6.39 0.22 20.65
N LEU A 534 5.69 0.12 21.76
CA LEU A 534 5.66 1.19 22.77
C LEU A 534 7.02 1.48 23.39
N LYS A 535 7.93 0.48 23.49
CA LYS A 535 9.29 0.67 24.02
C LYS A 535 10.11 1.56 23.08
N PHE A 536 9.97 1.40 21.76
CA PHE A 536 10.64 2.26 20.78
C PHE A 536 10.06 3.68 20.79
N LEU A 537 8.73 3.80 20.87
CA LEU A 537 8.07 5.11 20.87
C LEU A 537 8.39 5.95 22.12
N ASN A 538 8.72 5.32 23.24
CA ASN A 538 9.14 6.00 24.45
C ASN A 538 10.66 6.27 24.41
N PRO A 539 11.12 7.55 24.41
CA PRO A 539 12.53 7.91 24.38
C PRO A 539 13.37 7.22 25.47
N LYS A 540 12.81 7.08 26.68
CA LYS A 540 13.52 6.49 27.84
C LYS A 540 13.80 4.99 27.71
N THR A 541 13.06 4.26 26.87
CA THR A 541 13.21 2.81 26.72
C THR A 541 13.66 2.41 25.31
N ARG A 542 13.83 3.37 24.41
CA ARG A 542 14.18 3.15 22.99
C ARG A 542 15.48 2.37 22.83
N GLU A 543 16.51 2.71 23.59
CA GLU A 543 17.82 2.05 23.53
C GLU A 543 17.74 0.55 23.83
N GLN A 544 16.77 0.11 24.64
CA GLN A 544 16.58 -1.31 24.99
C GLN A 544 16.14 -2.18 23.80
N VAL A 545 15.63 -1.57 22.72
CA VAL A 545 15.08 -2.26 21.55
C VAL A 545 15.78 -1.87 20.24
N THR A 546 16.80 -1.02 20.32
CA THR A 546 17.67 -0.66 19.19
C THR A 546 18.99 -1.43 19.27
N SER A 547 19.63 -1.58 18.13
CA SER A 547 20.97 -2.15 17.99
C SER A 547 21.82 -1.24 17.11
N TYR A 548 23.05 -1.65 16.81
CA TYR A 548 23.91 -0.90 15.91
C TYR A 548 24.26 -1.74 14.69
N ARG A 549 24.57 -1.03 13.59
CA ARG A 549 25.22 -1.55 12.40
C ARG A 549 26.48 -0.74 12.14
N TYR A 550 27.50 -1.42 11.66
CA TYR A 550 28.80 -0.84 11.40
C TYR A 550 29.17 -1.06 9.94
N LEU A 551 29.83 -0.07 9.37
CA LEU A 551 30.51 -0.19 8.09
C LEU A 551 32.00 -0.06 8.37
N LEU A 552 32.76 -1.08 8.03
CA LEU A 552 34.18 -1.20 8.25
C LEU A 552 34.91 -1.22 6.90
N GLN A 553 36.06 -0.55 6.81
CA GLN A 553 37.04 -0.82 5.78
C GLN A 553 38.05 -1.81 6.37
N LEU A 554 38.07 -3.03 5.85
CA LEU A 554 39.06 -4.02 6.26
C LEU A 554 40.32 -3.88 5.42
N THR A 555 41.48 -4.01 6.04
CA THR A 555 42.79 -4.13 5.39
C THR A 555 43.32 -5.55 5.62
N PRO A 556 44.08 -6.11 4.67
CA PRO A 556 44.69 -7.42 4.86
C PRO A 556 45.53 -7.42 6.16
N SER A 557 45.39 -8.48 6.96
CA SER A 557 46.36 -8.68 8.05
C SER A 557 47.71 -8.85 7.42
N GLU A 558 48.65 -8.00 7.77
CA GLU A 558 50.05 -8.25 7.43
C GLU A 558 50.38 -9.65 7.95
N THR A 559 50.60 -10.59 7.03
CA THR A 559 51.10 -11.93 7.32
C THR A 559 52.42 -11.75 8.10
N ARG A 560 52.36 -11.96 9.43
CA ARG A 560 53.56 -12.09 10.23
C ARG A 560 54.27 -13.40 9.91
#